data_ae8b2b2416e794cb3bc158e3e15612d9
#
_entry.id   ae8b2b2416e794cb3bc158e3e15612d9
#
_cell.length_a   1.000
_cell.length_b   1.000
_cell.length_c   1.000
_cell.angle_alpha   90.00
_cell.angle_beta   90.00
_cell.angle_gamma   90.00
#
_symmetry.space_group_name_H-M   'P 1'
#
loop_
_entity.id
_entity.type
_entity.pdbx_description
1 polymer ?
#
loop_
_entity_poly.entity_id
_entity_poly.type
_entity_poly.pdbx_seq_one_letter_code
_entity_poly.pdbx_strand_id
1 'polypeptide(L)'
;MIKLSDLTGCKAVVTGASRGIGKNTIEALRANGVFCYGISNEVIKSDDPSSFMPLQCDLSDSKAIKKALQHIYDDTNELDYLVNVAGIDSKYDLEAGDESAWQRIMDLNLRAYYLLIRGCVPLLKHGRGKSIVNVSSINYRLGIPGRSIYSTSKAGILGLTTGLARELGQYSIRINTVSPGWVFTERQIKEYFEAQDAGRHLNTLAEKQALPIKIHPLDVANHILFYLSSVSHASTGHNCVVDGGWLLE
;
A
#
# COMPACT_ATOMS: atom_id res chain seq x y z
N MET A 1 -1.21 -9.62 15.78
CA MET A 1 -0.37 -8.48 15.34
C MET A 1 1.08 -8.74 15.75
N ILE A 2 2.01 -8.63 14.80
CA ILE A 2 3.44 -8.82 15.05
C ILE A 2 3.98 -7.66 15.90
N LYS A 3 4.90 -7.95 16.82
CA LYS A 3 5.59 -6.96 17.65
C LYS A 3 7.07 -6.89 17.26
N LEU A 4 7.53 -5.68 16.96
CA LEU A 4 8.88 -5.39 16.46
C LEU A 4 9.40 -4.15 17.20
N SER A 5 10.29 -4.38 18.16
CA SER A 5 10.77 -3.32 19.07
C SER A 5 11.58 -2.22 18.38
N ASP A 6 12.18 -2.50 17.24
CA ASP A 6 12.96 -1.56 16.44
C ASP A 6 12.10 -0.49 15.75
N LEU A 7 10.79 -0.69 15.69
CA LEU A 7 9.84 0.31 15.15
C LEU A 7 9.49 1.41 16.15
N THR A 8 9.65 1.17 17.45
CA THR A 8 9.23 2.10 18.50
C THR A 8 9.87 3.48 18.37
N GLY A 9 9.06 4.54 18.38
CA GLY A 9 9.48 5.94 18.24
C GLY A 9 9.82 6.36 16.81
N CYS A 10 9.58 5.50 15.81
CA CYS A 10 9.70 5.82 14.40
C CYS A 10 8.49 6.63 13.89
N LYS A 11 8.64 7.27 12.72
CA LYS A 11 7.60 8.04 12.03
C LYS A 11 7.32 7.44 10.66
N ALA A 12 6.04 7.28 10.32
CA ALA A 12 5.61 6.69 9.07
C ALA A 12 4.58 7.55 8.33
N VAL A 13 4.67 7.60 7.01
CA VAL A 13 3.59 8.05 6.13
C VAL A 13 2.89 6.82 5.56
N VAL A 14 1.56 6.75 5.68
CA VAL A 14 0.74 5.66 5.16
C VAL A 14 -0.40 6.22 4.32
N THR A 15 -0.52 5.79 3.06
CA THR A 15 -1.63 6.20 2.19
C THR A 15 -2.78 5.19 2.22
N GLY A 16 -4.00 5.62 1.85
CA GLY A 16 -5.20 4.79 1.96
C GLY A 16 -5.61 4.54 3.41
N ALA A 17 -5.42 5.55 4.26
CA ALA A 17 -5.51 5.47 5.72
C ALA A 17 -6.92 5.21 6.28
N SER A 18 -7.99 5.48 5.49
CA SER A 18 -9.37 5.48 6.01
C SER A 18 -9.94 4.07 6.22
N ARG A 19 -9.47 3.06 5.49
CA ARG A 19 -10.05 1.71 5.51
C ARG A 19 -9.08 0.62 5.03
N GLY A 20 -9.51 -0.63 5.20
CA GLY A 20 -8.85 -1.81 4.63
C GLY A 20 -7.39 -1.96 5.06
N ILE A 21 -6.51 -2.24 4.10
CA ILE A 21 -5.07 -2.52 4.35
C ILE A 21 -4.38 -1.31 4.98
N GLY A 22 -4.63 -0.08 4.47
CA GLY A 22 -3.97 1.12 4.99
C GLY A 22 -4.33 1.41 6.45
N LYS A 23 -5.62 1.33 6.81
CA LYS A 23 -6.10 1.48 8.19
C LYS A 23 -5.45 0.44 9.11
N ASN A 24 -5.50 -0.85 8.74
CA ASN A 24 -4.89 -1.92 9.54
C ASN A 24 -3.36 -1.78 9.66
N THR A 25 -2.69 -1.24 8.62
CA THR A 25 -1.25 -0.93 8.68
C THR A 25 -0.97 0.16 9.71
N ILE A 26 -1.76 1.24 9.74
CA ILE A 26 -1.64 2.31 10.74
C ILE A 26 -1.86 1.77 12.15
N GLU A 27 -2.93 1.00 12.37
CA GLU A 27 -3.22 0.39 13.67
C GLU A 27 -2.07 -0.52 14.13
N ALA A 28 -1.50 -1.32 13.22
CA ALA A 28 -0.37 -2.20 13.51
C ALA A 28 0.92 -1.42 13.81
N LEU A 29 1.19 -0.34 13.09
CA LEU A 29 2.34 0.55 13.33
C LEU A 29 2.22 1.26 14.67
N ARG A 30 1.06 1.87 14.97
CA ARG A 30 0.79 2.55 16.26
C ARG A 30 0.92 1.59 17.43
N ALA A 31 0.44 0.36 17.30
CA ALA A 31 0.61 -0.68 18.32
C ALA A 31 2.07 -1.10 18.54
N ASN A 32 2.99 -0.75 17.63
CA ASN A 32 4.44 -0.87 17.75
C ASN A 32 5.15 0.45 18.11
N GLY A 33 4.38 1.49 18.52
CA GLY A 33 4.92 2.76 18.97
C GLY A 33 5.42 3.68 17.83
N VAL A 34 4.89 3.52 16.62
CA VAL A 34 5.19 4.38 15.47
C VAL A 34 4.19 5.52 15.40
N PHE A 35 4.67 6.75 15.21
CA PHE A 35 3.82 7.88 14.86
C PHE A 35 3.46 7.82 13.38
N CYS A 36 2.16 7.97 13.04
CA CYS A 36 1.68 7.80 11.68
C CYS A 36 1.03 9.06 11.10
N TYR A 37 1.51 9.54 9.96
CA TYR A 37 0.80 10.46 9.06
C TYR A 37 -0.07 9.62 8.13
N GLY A 38 -1.40 9.70 8.29
CA GLY A 38 -2.34 8.91 7.49
C GLY A 38 -2.98 9.73 6.39
N ILE A 39 -2.65 9.44 5.13
CA ILE A 39 -3.18 10.16 3.95
C ILE A 39 -4.40 9.44 3.39
N SER A 40 -5.50 10.18 3.21
CA SER A 40 -6.76 9.68 2.60
C SER A 40 -7.50 10.81 1.89
N ASN A 41 -8.31 10.48 0.87
CA ASN A 41 -9.27 11.42 0.30
C ASN A 41 -10.49 11.65 1.21
N GLU A 42 -10.75 10.75 2.14
CA GLU A 42 -11.80 10.87 3.16
C GLU A 42 -11.26 11.59 4.39
N VAL A 43 -12.15 12.33 5.07
CA VAL A 43 -11.83 12.95 6.36
C VAL A 43 -11.75 11.85 7.43
N ILE A 44 -10.62 11.76 8.10
CA ILE A 44 -10.40 10.88 9.25
C ILE A 44 -10.24 11.76 10.49
N LYS A 45 -10.88 11.36 11.59
CA LYS A 45 -10.64 11.99 12.88
C LYS A 45 -9.53 11.23 13.61
N SER A 46 -8.57 11.96 14.17
CA SER A 46 -7.60 11.34 15.07
C SER A 46 -8.26 11.00 16.40
N ASP A 47 -8.07 9.78 16.84
CA ASP A 47 -8.46 9.29 18.17
C ASP A 47 -7.38 9.57 19.21
N ASP A 48 -6.14 9.77 18.76
CA ASP A 48 -4.97 10.08 19.58
C ASP A 48 -3.94 10.87 18.77
N PRO A 49 -3.93 12.21 18.89
CA PRO A 49 -3.00 13.07 18.16
C PRO A 49 -1.51 12.84 18.49
N SER A 50 -1.19 12.18 19.60
CA SER A 50 0.20 11.87 19.97
C SER A 50 0.80 10.71 19.15
N SER A 51 -0.04 9.93 18.47
CA SER A 51 0.38 8.77 17.66
C SER A 51 -0.13 8.78 16.22
N PHE A 52 -1.09 9.69 15.89
CA PHE A 52 -1.72 9.71 14.58
C PHE A 52 -2.14 11.11 14.12
N MET A 53 -1.64 11.53 12.95
CA MET A 53 -2.04 12.76 12.25
C MET A 53 -2.69 12.40 10.91
N PRO A 54 -4.03 12.55 10.77
CA PRO A 54 -4.70 12.35 9.49
C PRO A 54 -4.52 13.57 8.58
N LEU A 55 -4.26 13.32 7.29
CA LEU A 55 -4.12 14.31 6.24
C LEU A 55 -5.11 14.01 5.11
N GLN A 56 -6.06 14.92 4.88
CA GLN A 56 -6.97 14.78 3.74
C GLN A 56 -6.26 15.20 2.45
N CYS A 57 -6.18 14.27 1.49
CA CYS A 57 -5.52 14.51 0.21
C CYS A 57 -6.10 13.60 -0.88
N ASP A 58 -6.49 14.18 -2.01
CA ASP A 58 -6.72 13.43 -3.25
C ASP A 58 -5.37 13.17 -3.92
N LEU A 59 -4.95 11.91 -3.89
CA LEU A 59 -3.67 11.46 -4.45
C LEU A 59 -3.65 11.45 -6.00
N SER A 60 -4.78 11.65 -6.67
CA SER A 60 -4.82 11.88 -8.11
C SER A 60 -4.42 13.32 -8.49
N ASP A 61 -4.44 14.25 -7.52
CA ASP A 61 -4.02 15.64 -7.71
C ASP A 61 -2.59 15.87 -7.18
N SER A 62 -1.66 16.17 -8.08
CA SER A 62 -0.27 16.45 -7.73
C SER A 62 -0.07 17.69 -6.86
N LYS A 63 -0.98 18.68 -6.94
CA LYS A 63 -0.96 19.87 -6.08
C LYS A 63 -1.39 19.52 -4.66
N ALA A 64 -2.42 18.66 -4.51
CA ALA A 64 -2.84 18.15 -3.22
C ALA A 64 -1.73 17.31 -2.55
N ILE A 65 -1.04 16.44 -3.31
CA ILE A 65 0.12 15.70 -2.80
C ILE A 65 1.21 16.66 -2.30
N LYS A 66 1.55 17.68 -3.09
CA LYS A 66 2.57 18.67 -2.68
C LYS A 66 2.18 19.38 -1.39
N LYS A 67 0.90 19.74 -1.22
CA LYS A 67 0.39 20.37 0.00
C LYS A 67 0.47 19.42 1.21
N ALA A 68 0.08 18.15 1.05
CA ALA A 68 0.16 17.16 2.11
C ALA A 68 1.63 16.90 2.54
N LEU A 69 2.55 16.81 1.58
CA LEU A 69 3.98 16.70 1.87
C LEU A 69 4.50 17.94 2.61
N GLN A 70 4.07 19.15 2.24
CA GLN A 70 4.48 20.38 2.93
C GLN A 70 4.05 20.34 4.41
N HIS A 71 2.83 19.90 4.73
CA HIS A 71 2.40 19.73 6.12
C HIS A 71 3.32 18.77 6.91
N ILE A 72 3.78 17.69 6.28
CA ILE A 72 4.71 16.76 6.91
C ILE A 72 6.07 17.41 7.12
N TYR A 73 6.58 18.17 6.15
CA TYR A 73 7.83 18.92 6.26
C TYR A 73 7.80 20.00 7.34
N ASP A 74 6.64 20.64 7.55
CA ASP A 74 6.45 21.66 8.58
C ASP A 74 6.42 21.05 10.00
N ASP A 75 6.03 19.77 10.12
CA ASP A 75 5.89 19.06 11.39
C ASP A 75 7.16 18.25 11.77
N THR A 76 7.92 17.76 10.78
CA THR A 76 9.10 16.93 11.05
C THR A 76 10.20 17.12 10.01
N ASN A 77 11.45 16.91 10.44
CA ASN A 77 12.64 16.91 9.57
C ASN A 77 13.14 15.49 9.24
N GLU A 78 12.45 14.45 9.71
CA GLU A 78 12.80 13.04 9.51
C GLU A 78 11.57 12.17 9.29
N LEU A 79 11.72 11.12 8.48
CA LEU A 79 10.79 10.00 8.36
C LEU A 79 11.56 8.69 8.35
N ASP A 80 10.96 7.67 8.93
CA ASP A 80 11.52 6.31 8.92
C ASP A 80 10.92 5.48 7.82
N TYR A 81 9.61 5.65 7.57
CA TYR A 81 8.85 4.77 6.70
C TYR A 81 7.88 5.51 5.79
N LEU A 82 7.74 4.97 4.55
CA LEU A 82 6.66 5.31 3.63
C LEU A 82 5.93 4.03 3.22
N VAL A 83 4.62 3.99 3.38
CA VAL A 83 3.78 2.88 2.93
C VAL A 83 2.74 3.38 1.94
N ASN A 84 2.90 3.03 0.68
CA ASN A 84 1.97 3.34 -0.38
C ASN A 84 0.94 2.21 -0.52
N VAL A 85 -0.29 2.44 -0.08
CA VAL A 85 -1.41 1.49 -0.13
C VAL A 85 -2.55 1.98 -1.01
N ALA A 86 -2.79 3.29 -1.06
CA ALA A 86 -3.92 3.89 -1.77
C ALA A 86 -4.04 3.39 -3.22
N GLY A 87 -5.25 3.10 -3.65
CA GLY A 87 -5.51 2.67 -5.01
C GLY A 87 -6.97 2.35 -5.24
N ILE A 88 -7.36 2.36 -6.52
CA ILE A 88 -8.67 1.94 -7.00
C ILE A 88 -8.51 0.75 -7.95
N ASP A 89 -9.52 -0.09 -7.97
CA ASP A 89 -9.56 -1.31 -8.78
C ASP A 89 -10.78 -1.36 -9.70
N SER A 90 -11.20 -0.18 -10.21
CA SER A 90 -12.32 -0.05 -11.14
C SER A 90 -12.14 -0.99 -12.34
N LYS A 91 -13.26 -1.59 -12.78
CA LYS A 91 -13.32 -2.47 -13.94
C LYS A 91 -13.72 -1.66 -15.16
N TYR A 92 -12.98 -1.86 -16.25
CA TYR A 92 -13.31 -1.32 -17.57
C TYR A 92 -12.96 -2.39 -18.61
N ASP A 93 -13.95 -2.83 -19.37
CA ASP A 93 -13.69 -3.64 -20.56
C ASP A 93 -12.90 -2.80 -21.57
N LEU A 94 -12.19 -3.46 -22.50
CA LEU A 94 -11.31 -2.78 -23.42
C LEU A 94 -12.03 -1.68 -24.24
N GLU A 95 -13.28 -1.93 -24.63
CA GLU A 95 -14.09 -0.99 -25.40
C GLU A 95 -14.66 0.16 -24.55
N ALA A 96 -14.86 -0.06 -23.24
CA ALA A 96 -15.41 0.95 -22.31
C ALA A 96 -14.34 1.75 -21.58
N GLY A 97 -13.09 1.29 -21.59
CA GLY A 97 -11.96 1.94 -20.95
C GLY A 97 -11.38 3.06 -21.82
N ASP A 98 -11.86 4.28 -21.62
CA ASP A 98 -11.38 5.47 -22.31
C ASP A 98 -10.09 6.05 -21.67
N GLU A 99 -9.58 7.14 -22.28
CA GLU A 99 -8.39 7.85 -21.77
C GLU A 99 -8.57 8.36 -20.33
N SER A 100 -9.80 8.77 -19.97
CA SER A 100 -10.06 9.27 -18.62
C SER A 100 -10.01 8.17 -17.57
N ALA A 101 -10.50 6.97 -17.91
CA ALA A 101 -10.39 5.78 -17.07
C ALA A 101 -8.92 5.36 -16.86
N TRP A 102 -8.14 5.37 -17.95
CA TRP A 102 -6.70 5.14 -17.91
C TRP A 102 -6.00 6.15 -17.00
N GLN A 103 -6.19 7.44 -17.24
CA GLN A 103 -5.54 8.51 -16.49
C GLN A 103 -5.86 8.42 -15.00
N ARG A 104 -7.15 8.23 -14.65
CA ARG A 104 -7.60 8.14 -13.27
C ARG A 104 -6.93 7.00 -12.49
N ILE A 105 -6.85 5.80 -13.11
CA ILE A 105 -6.22 4.63 -12.46
C ILE A 105 -4.71 4.83 -12.36
N MET A 106 -4.06 5.27 -13.44
CA MET A 106 -2.60 5.45 -13.46
C MET A 106 -2.15 6.56 -12.51
N ASP A 107 -2.88 7.66 -12.45
CA ASP A 107 -2.57 8.78 -11.57
C ASP A 107 -2.61 8.36 -10.09
N LEU A 108 -3.66 7.67 -9.68
CA LEU A 108 -3.82 7.28 -8.28
C LEU A 108 -2.94 6.08 -7.92
N ASN A 109 -2.90 5.03 -8.77
CA ASN A 109 -2.25 3.77 -8.40
C ASN A 109 -0.73 3.76 -8.63
N LEU A 110 -0.21 4.60 -9.54
CA LEU A 110 1.21 4.55 -9.91
C LEU A 110 1.90 5.92 -9.80
N ARG A 111 1.37 6.97 -10.46
CA ARG A 111 2.00 8.31 -10.42
C ARG A 111 2.08 8.85 -8.99
N ALA A 112 1.01 8.68 -8.20
CA ALA A 112 1.01 9.10 -6.80
C ALA A 112 2.12 8.45 -5.99
N TYR A 113 2.37 7.16 -6.18
CA TYR A 113 3.46 6.43 -5.50
C TYR A 113 4.81 7.05 -5.82
N TYR A 114 5.08 7.31 -7.10
CA TYR A 114 6.32 7.97 -7.52
C TYR A 114 6.48 9.35 -6.87
N LEU A 115 5.43 10.19 -6.89
CA LEU A 115 5.47 11.54 -6.32
C LEU A 115 5.69 11.53 -4.81
N LEU A 116 5.04 10.60 -4.09
CA LEU A 116 5.21 10.45 -2.65
C LEU A 116 6.61 9.92 -2.30
N ILE A 117 7.12 8.93 -3.03
CA ILE A 117 8.50 8.45 -2.84
C ILE A 117 9.48 9.62 -3.04
N ARG A 118 9.39 10.31 -4.17
CA ARG A 118 10.25 11.47 -4.47
C ARG A 118 10.17 12.54 -3.39
N GLY A 119 8.95 12.82 -2.89
CA GLY A 119 8.74 13.84 -1.86
C GLY A 119 9.19 13.40 -0.47
N CYS A 120 9.09 12.11 -0.10
CA CYS A 120 9.50 11.62 1.21
C CYS A 120 11.00 11.30 1.31
N VAL A 121 11.70 11.04 0.20
CA VAL A 121 13.14 10.66 0.21
C VAL A 121 14.03 11.66 0.98
N PRO A 122 13.88 12.98 0.87
CA PRO A 122 14.69 13.90 1.68
C PRO A 122 14.54 13.66 3.19
N LEU A 123 13.32 13.42 3.69
CA LEU A 123 13.07 13.13 5.10
C LEU A 123 13.54 11.72 5.49
N LEU A 124 13.36 10.71 4.61
CA LEU A 124 13.81 9.34 4.82
C LEU A 124 15.33 9.22 4.95
N LYS A 125 16.11 10.12 4.34
CA LYS A 125 17.58 10.17 4.50
C LYS A 125 17.99 10.45 5.94
N HIS A 126 17.17 11.17 6.70
CA HIS A 126 17.42 11.55 8.09
C HIS A 126 16.82 10.57 9.09
N GLY A 127 15.83 9.76 8.71
CA GLY A 127 15.27 8.72 9.54
C GLY A 127 16.24 7.56 9.80
N ARG A 128 15.93 6.76 10.81
CA ARG A 128 16.70 5.56 11.17
C ARG A 128 16.17 4.28 10.51
N GLY A 129 14.85 4.19 10.25
CA GLY A 129 14.20 3.00 9.71
C GLY A 129 14.45 2.81 8.21
N LYS A 130 14.42 3.89 7.44
CA LYS A 130 14.80 3.99 6.02
C LYS A 130 14.19 2.90 5.13
N SER A 131 12.87 2.74 5.19
CA SER A 131 12.19 1.72 4.39
C SER A 131 10.92 2.23 3.73
N ILE A 132 10.72 1.81 2.48
CA ILE A 132 9.53 2.07 1.67
C ILE A 132 8.87 0.75 1.34
N VAL A 133 7.55 0.66 1.52
CA VAL A 133 6.75 -0.48 1.08
C VAL A 133 5.64 -0.01 0.16
N ASN A 134 5.60 -0.56 -1.04
CA ASN A 134 4.55 -0.34 -2.03
C ASN A 134 3.58 -1.52 -2.05
N VAL A 135 2.28 -1.26 -2.11
CA VAL A 135 1.27 -2.31 -2.22
C VAL A 135 0.80 -2.44 -3.68
N SER A 136 1.15 -3.57 -4.30
CA SER A 136 0.71 -3.97 -5.63
C SER A 136 -0.55 -4.87 -5.54
N SER A 137 -0.65 -5.92 -6.31
CA SER A 137 -1.71 -6.93 -6.32
C SER A 137 -1.28 -8.10 -7.20
N ILE A 138 -1.70 -9.32 -6.91
CA ILE A 138 -1.51 -10.48 -7.81
C ILE A 138 -2.16 -10.28 -9.19
N ASN A 139 -3.09 -9.32 -9.33
CA ASN A 139 -3.71 -9.00 -10.62
C ASN A 139 -2.70 -8.58 -11.71
N TYR A 140 -1.47 -8.19 -11.36
CA TYR A 140 -0.42 -7.91 -12.35
C TYR A 140 -0.09 -9.15 -13.22
N ARG A 141 -0.47 -10.36 -12.79
CA ARG A 141 -0.23 -11.64 -13.48
C ARG A 141 -1.51 -12.41 -13.84
N LEU A 142 -2.67 -12.10 -13.27
CA LEU A 142 -3.87 -12.95 -13.38
C LEU A 142 -4.65 -12.70 -14.66
N GLY A 143 -4.45 -11.90 -15.56
CA GLY A 143 -5.22 -11.72 -16.80
C GLY A 143 -6.75 -11.70 -16.61
N ILE A 144 -7.23 -11.01 -15.58
CA ILE A 144 -8.67 -10.93 -15.27
C ILE A 144 -9.35 -9.97 -16.24
N PRO A 145 -10.45 -10.38 -16.93
CA PRO A 145 -11.21 -9.49 -17.81
C PRO A 145 -11.67 -8.21 -17.11
N GLY A 146 -11.62 -7.08 -17.83
CA GLY A 146 -11.97 -5.76 -17.32
C GLY A 146 -10.95 -5.15 -16.35
N ARG A 147 -9.78 -5.78 -16.14
CA ARG A 147 -8.75 -5.31 -15.21
C ARG A 147 -7.44 -4.86 -15.88
N SER A 148 -7.39 -4.73 -17.20
CA SER A 148 -6.16 -4.43 -17.93
C SER A 148 -5.45 -3.16 -17.42
N ILE A 149 -6.16 -2.05 -17.28
CA ILE A 149 -5.60 -0.78 -16.79
C ILE A 149 -5.11 -0.93 -15.33
N TYR A 150 -5.92 -1.56 -14.49
CA TYR A 150 -5.55 -1.83 -13.09
C TYR A 150 -4.31 -2.72 -13.00
N SER A 151 -4.28 -3.82 -13.75
CA SER A 151 -3.13 -4.75 -13.80
C SER A 151 -1.87 -4.05 -14.28
N THR A 152 -1.98 -3.19 -15.30
CA THR A 152 -0.87 -2.36 -15.79
C THR A 152 -0.33 -1.45 -14.68
N SER A 153 -1.21 -0.75 -13.95
CA SER A 153 -0.79 0.10 -12.84
C SER A 153 -0.07 -0.69 -11.74
N LYS A 154 -0.55 -1.89 -11.43
CA LYS A 154 0.04 -2.75 -10.39
C LYS A 154 1.36 -3.40 -10.84
N ALA A 155 1.48 -3.78 -12.11
CA ALA A 155 2.76 -4.19 -12.71
C ALA A 155 3.78 -3.04 -12.70
N GLY A 156 3.34 -1.81 -13.01
CA GLY A 156 4.17 -0.61 -12.95
C GLY A 156 4.78 -0.35 -11.57
N ILE A 157 4.08 -0.70 -10.48
CA ILE A 157 4.61 -0.60 -9.11
C ILE A 157 5.84 -1.51 -8.91
N LEU A 158 5.84 -2.72 -9.49
CA LEU A 158 6.99 -3.62 -9.41
C LEU A 158 8.19 -3.02 -10.16
N GLY A 159 7.96 -2.52 -11.38
CA GLY A 159 9.00 -1.81 -12.15
C GLY A 159 9.55 -0.59 -11.41
N LEU A 160 8.66 0.21 -10.79
CA LEU A 160 9.06 1.36 -9.97
C LEU A 160 9.92 0.93 -8.77
N THR A 161 9.53 -0.14 -8.08
CA THR A 161 10.25 -0.67 -6.91
C THR A 161 11.65 -1.15 -7.29
N THR A 162 11.77 -1.98 -8.33
CA THR A 162 13.07 -2.48 -8.81
C THR A 162 13.95 -1.36 -9.37
N GLY A 163 13.38 -0.44 -10.14
CA GLY A 163 14.11 0.69 -10.72
C GLY A 163 14.72 1.61 -9.65
N LEU A 164 13.97 1.90 -8.57
CA LEU A 164 14.44 2.78 -7.51
C LEU A 164 15.33 2.09 -6.47
N ALA A 165 15.38 0.76 -6.41
CA ALA A 165 16.12 0.06 -5.36
C ALA A 165 17.62 0.42 -5.33
N ARG A 166 18.26 0.54 -6.50
CA ARG A 166 19.68 0.93 -6.59
C ARG A 166 19.89 2.42 -6.31
N GLU A 167 18.97 3.28 -6.78
CA GLU A 167 19.06 4.72 -6.54
C GLU A 167 18.90 5.06 -5.05
N LEU A 168 18.00 4.37 -4.36
CA LEU A 168 17.72 4.58 -2.94
C LEU A 168 18.76 3.89 -2.04
N GLY A 169 19.35 2.80 -2.50
CA GLY A 169 20.36 2.03 -1.79
C GLY A 169 21.60 2.85 -1.41
N GLN A 170 22.00 3.85 -2.24
CA GLN A 170 23.10 4.77 -1.89
C GLN A 170 22.83 5.59 -0.61
N TYR A 171 21.55 5.72 -0.21
CA TYR A 171 21.15 6.39 1.04
C TYR A 171 20.77 5.39 2.13
N SER A 172 21.03 4.09 1.92
CA SER A 172 20.60 3.00 2.78
C SER A 172 19.07 2.92 2.95
N ILE A 173 18.30 3.44 1.99
CA ILE A 173 16.84 3.34 1.96
C ILE A 173 16.46 2.07 1.19
N ARG A 174 15.73 1.17 1.84
CA ARG A 174 15.19 -0.04 1.22
C ARG A 174 13.83 0.26 0.60
N ILE A 175 13.49 -0.41 -0.49
CA ILE A 175 12.17 -0.32 -1.12
C ILE A 175 11.72 -1.71 -1.55
N ASN A 176 10.55 -2.13 -1.11
CA ASN A 176 9.97 -3.43 -1.44
C ASN A 176 8.49 -3.31 -1.80
N THR A 177 7.95 -4.36 -2.40
CA THR A 177 6.54 -4.48 -2.76
C THR A 177 5.90 -5.63 -2.01
N VAL A 178 4.66 -5.45 -1.56
CA VAL A 178 3.76 -6.51 -1.13
C VAL A 178 2.63 -6.61 -2.15
N SER A 179 2.38 -7.80 -2.67
CA SER A 179 1.34 -8.10 -3.67
C SER A 179 0.27 -9.00 -3.06
N PRO A 180 -0.81 -8.43 -2.51
CA PRO A 180 -1.89 -9.23 -1.94
C PRO A 180 -2.71 -9.96 -3.00
N GLY A 181 -3.29 -11.09 -2.60
CA GLY A 181 -4.37 -11.77 -3.27
C GLY A 181 -5.72 -11.09 -3.02
N TRP A 182 -6.78 -11.91 -2.87
CA TRP A 182 -8.11 -11.39 -2.58
C TRP A 182 -8.27 -11.17 -1.06
N VAL A 183 -8.14 -9.90 -0.65
CA VAL A 183 -8.19 -9.50 0.76
C VAL A 183 -9.61 -9.17 1.18
N PHE A 184 -10.07 -9.74 2.29
CA PHE A 184 -11.38 -9.52 2.90
C PHE A 184 -11.43 -8.16 3.61
N THR A 185 -11.37 -7.06 2.82
CA THR A 185 -11.66 -5.71 3.31
C THR A 185 -13.17 -5.51 3.44
N GLU A 186 -13.60 -4.54 4.25
CA GLU A 186 -15.03 -4.19 4.43
C GLU A 186 -15.73 -3.98 3.08
N ARG A 187 -15.07 -3.27 2.13
CA ARG A 187 -15.59 -3.05 0.79
C ARG A 187 -15.74 -4.37 0.00
N GLN A 188 -14.72 -5.22 0.01
CA GLN A 188 -14.73 -6.49 -0.71
C GLN A 188 -15.77 -7.46 -0.14
N ILE A 189 -15.94 -7.47 1.18
CA ILE A 189 -16.97 -8.27 1.84
C ILE A 189 -18.34 -7.84 1.35
N LYS A 190 -18.65 -6.54 1.41
CA LYS A 190 -19.94 -5.99 0.96
C LYS A 190 -20.20 -6.21 -0.52
N GLU A 191 -19.18 -6.02 -1.36
CA GLU A 191 -19.32 -6.06 -2.83
C GLU A 191 -19.44 -7.50 -3.37
N TYR A 192 -18.73 -8.49 -2.76
CA TYR A 192 -18.58 -9.82 -3.32
C TYR A 192 -19.06 -10.95 -2.40
N PHE A 193 -19.02 -10.79 -1.09
CA PHE A 193 -19.28 -11.86 -0.14
C PHE A 193 -20.61 -11.73 0.62
N GLU A 194 -21.26 -10.57 0.56
CA GLU A 194 -22.63 -10.35 1.03
C GLU A 194 -23.64 -10.27 -0.14
N ALA A 195 -23.17 -10.29 -1.39
CA ALA A 195 -23.98 -10.27 -2.59
C ALA A 195 -24.59 -11.65 -2.89
N GLN A 196 -25.57 -11.70 -3.82
CA GLN A 196 -26.26 -12.96 -4.22
C GLN A 196 -25.30 -14.04 -4.74
N ASP A 197 -24.15 -13.64 -5.31
CA ASP A 197 -23.12 -14.54 -5.86
C ASP A 197 -22.02 -14.93 -4.86
N ALA A 198 -22.20 -14.68 -3.58
CA ALA A 198 -21.18 -14.93 -2.54
C ALA A 198 -20.62 -16.36 -2.58
N GLY A 199 -21.48 -17.36 -2.80
CA GLY A 199 -21.07 -18.76 -2.92
C GLY A 199 -20.10 -19.02 -4.08
N ARG A 200 -20.31 -18.38 -5.23
CA ARG A 200 -19.42 -18.47 -6.39
C ARG A 200 -18.03 -17.92 -6.09
N HIS A 201 -17.97 -16.79 -5.41
CA HIS A 201 -16.69 -16.16 -5.05
C HIS A 201 -15.91 -16.97 -4.01
N LEU A 202 -16.60 -17.56 -3.03
CA LEU A 202 -15.97 -18.45 -2.05
C LEU A 202 -15.46 -19.75 -2.71
N ASN A 203 -16.21 -20.33 -3.65
CA ASN A 203 -15.75 -21.48 -4.43
C ASN A 203 -14.50 -21.13 -5.26
N THR A 204 -14.50 -19.97 -5.92
CA THR A 204 -13.31 -19.50 -6.67
C THR A 204 -12.07 -19.40 -5.77
N LEU A 205 -12.22 -18.90 -4.53
CA LEU A 205 -11.11 -18.86 -3.57
C LEU A 205 -10.63 -20.27 -3.22
N ALA A 206 -11.56 -21.18 -2.91
CA ALA A 206 -11.23 -22.54 -2.55
C ALA A 206 -10.54 -23.33 -3.68
N GLU A 207 -10.88 -23.02 -4.94
CA GLU A 207 -10.27 -23.65 -6.11
C GLU A 207 -8.88 -23.08 -6.44
N LYS A 208 -8.64 -21.80 -6.16
CA LYS A 208 -7.43 -21.08 -6.60
C LYS A 208 -6.36 -20.98 -5.52
N GLN A 209 -6.75 -20.88 -4.26
CA GLN A 209 -5.80 -20.82 -3.15
C GLN A 209 -5.35 -22.21 -2.72
N ALA A 210 -4.05 -22.36 -2.46
CA ALA A 210 -3.51 -23.59 -1.85
C ALA A 210 -3.91 -23.72 -0.37
N LEU A 211 -4.03 -22.57 0.32
CA LEU A 211 -4.46 -22.54 1.72
C LEU A 211 -5.94 -22.18 1.81
N PRO A 212 -6.78 -22.96 2.54
CA PRO A 212 -8.21 -22.68 2.71
C PRO A 212 -8.45 -21.56 3.73
N ILE A 213 -7.89 -20.37 3.51
CA ILE A 213 -7.95 -19.25 4.42
C ILE A 213 -8.59 -18.01 3.78
N LYS A 214 -9.15 -17.15 4.61
CA LYS A 214 -9.50 -15.78 4.24
C LYS A 214 -8.35 -14.86 4.59
N ILE A 215 -7.81 -14.16 3.60
CA ILE A 215 -6.74 -13.17 3.83
C ILE A 215 -7.37 -11.89 4.35
N HIS A 216 -7.01 -11.48 5.54
CA HIS A 216 -7.49 -10.24 6.14
C HIS A 216 -6.49 -9.09 5.95
N PRO A 217 -6.94 -7.83 6.05
CA PRO A 217 -6.04 -6.67 5.96
C PRO A 217 -4.83 -6.73 6.91
N LEU A 218 -5.00 -7.32 8.08
CA LEU A 218 -3.92 -7.50 9.06
C LEU A 218 -2.83 -8.47 8.57
N ASP A 219 -3.17 -9.49 7.77
CA ASP A 219 -2.19 -10.42 7.21
C ASP A 219 -1.23 -9.66 6.27
N VAL A 220 -1.78 -8.77 5.45
CA VAL A 220 -0.98 -7.90 4.58
C VAL A 220 -0.18 -6.89 5.39
N ALA A 221 -0.79 -6.28 6.41
CA ALA A 221 -0.10 -5.33 7.30
C ALA A 221 1.10 -5.96 8.02
N ASN A 222 1.01 -7.22 8.45
CA ASN A 222 2.13 -7.94 9.07
C ASN A 222 3.33 -8.09 8.11
N HIS A 223 3.10 -8.35 6.82
CA HIS A 223 4.17 -8.39 5.81
C HIS A 223 4.75 -7.00 5.54
N ILE A 224 3.92 -5.96 5.57
CA ILE A 224 4.39 -4.57 5.49
C ILE A 224 5.31 -4.27 6.67
N LEU A 225 4.90 -4.57 7.91
CA LEU A 225 5.73 -4.35 9.10
C LEU A 225 7.06 -5.11 9.01
N PHE A 226 7.06 -6.36 8.54
CA PHE A 226 8.28 -7.12 8.31
C PHE A 226 9.24 -6.35 7.40
N TYR A 227 8.78 -5.83 6.25
CA TYR A 227 9.65 -5.06 5.34
C TYR A 227 10.06 -3.69 5.89
N LEU A 228 9.30 -3.09 6.78
CA LEU A 228 9.70 -1.85 7.43
C LEU A 228 10.79 -2.08 8.48
N SER A 229 10.75 -3.21 9.19
CA SER A 229 11.66 -3.52 10.29
C SER A 229 13.08 -3.89 9.84
N SER A 230 14.01 -3.83 10.78
CA SER A 230 15.40 -4.26 10.60
C SER A 230 15.55 -5.78 10.38
N VAL A 231 14.52 -6.58 10.70
CA VAL A 231 14.51 -8.03 10.43
C VAL A 231 14.69 -8.32 8.93
N SER A 232 14.21 -7.41 8.07
CA SER A 232 14.36 -7.50 6.61
C SER A 232 15.50 -6.65 6.03
N HIS A 233 16.54 -6.34 6.82
CA HIS A 233 17.61 -5.40 6.46
C HIS A 233 18.33 -5.73 5.13
N ALA A 234 18.38 -7.00 4.76
CA ALA A 234 19.01 -7.46 3.52
C ALA A 234 18.05 -7.48 2.30
N SER A 235 16.78 -7.04 2.49
CA SER A 235 15.76 -7.12 1.43
C SER A 235 15.49 -5.73 0.83
N THR A 236 15.77 -5.58 -0.47
CA THR A 236 15.38 -4.40 -1.26
C THR A 236 15.11 -4.81 -2.71
N GLY A 237 14.17 -4.15 -3.37
CA GLY A 237 13.76 -4.46 -4.75
C GLY A 237 12.87 -5.71 -4.88
N HIS A 238 12.45 -6.31 -3.78
CA HIS A 238 11.66 -7.55 -3.77
C HIS A 238 10.16 -7.31 -3.88
N ASN A 239 9.46 -8.33 -4.40
CA ASN A 239 8.00 -8.45 -4.37
C ASN A 239 7.62 -9.68 -3.54
N CYS A 240 6.89 -9.47 -2.45
CA CYS A 240 6.33 -10.54 -1.63
C CYS A 240 4.86 -10.73 -1.97
N VAL A 241 4.50 -11.92 -2.39
CA VAL A 241 3.10 -12.29 -2.67
C VAL A 241 2.44 -12.82 -1.40
N VAL A 242 1.24 -12.28 -1.09
CA VAL A 242 0.46 -12.65 0.11
C VAL A 242 -0.95 -13.03 -0.36
N ASP A 243 -1.12 -14.25 -0.88
CA ASP A 243 -2.31 -14.66 -1.61
C ASP A 243 -2.85 -16.05 -1.26
N GLY A 244 -2.33 -16.68 -0.23
CA GLY A 244 -2.72 -18.03 0.16
C GLY A 244 -2.30 -19.11 -0.85
N GLY A 245 -1.32 -18.81 -1.72
CA GLY A 245 -0.86 -19.72 -2.76
C GLY A 245 -1.77 -19.73 -3.99
N TRP A 246 -2.36 -18.58 -4.33
CA TRP A 246 -3.09 -18.42 -5.60
C TRP A 246 -2.14 -18.36 -6.80
N LEU A 247 -1.04 -17.61 -6.70
CA LEU A 247 0.05 -17.64 -7.67
C LEU A 247 1.14 -18.61 -7.17
N LEU A 248 1.16 -19.78 -7.75
CA LEU A 248 2.27 -20.74 -7.60
C LEU A 248 3.07 -20.71 -8.90
N GLU A 249 4.36 -20.46 -8.80
CA GLU A 249 5.32 -20.48 -9.91
C GLU A 249 6.08 -21.78 -9.94
#